data_0cd266b7b2baa76257a428c8d43464bf
#
_entry.id   0cd266b7b2baa76257a428c8d43464bf
#
_cell.length_a   1.000
_cell.length_b   1.000
_cell.length_c   1.000
_cell.angle_alpha   90.00
_cell.angle_beta   90.00
_cell.angle_gamma   90.00
#
_symmetry.space_group_name_H-M   'P 1'
#
loop_
_entity.id
_entity.type
_entity.pdbx_description
1 polymer ?
#
loop_
_entity_poly.entity_id
_entity_poly.type
_entity_poly.pdbx_seq_one_letter_code
_entity_poly.pdbx_strand_id
1 'polypeptide(L)'
;TIIKNSRDNSILADFNKDNAQIIIAIGGNGGFGNARFKTQKNTSPRIANDGQKGLAIDLELELKIIADVGLVGFPNAGKSTYISNVSNAKPKIADYPFTTLMPNLGIVKYGNFQSFVLADIPGLIHGASKVKGLGSQFLRHVERTKVLAYMLDATSEDILEDLHTLKEELKQHNPTLLSRPSIL
;
A
#
# COMPACT_ATOMS: atom_id res chain seq x y z
N THR A 1 5.36 -0.87 -2.68
CA THR A 1 6.19 -0.08 -1.74
C THR A 1 7.17 0.75 -2.52
N ILE A 2 7.20 2.05 -2.27
CA ILE A 2 8.22 2.93 -2.82
C ILE A 2 9.33 3.11 -1.78
N ILE A 3 10.57 3.06 -2.24
CA ILE A 3 11.75 3.40 -1.45
C ILE A 3 12.31 4.71 -2.02
N LYS A 4 12.43 5.71 -1.16
CA LYS A 4 12.98 7.02 -1.48
C LYS A 4 14.25 7.26 -0.66
N ASN A 5 15.16 8.02 -1.23
CA ASN A 5 16.26 8.57 -0.48
C ASN A 5 15.74 9.76 0.35
N SER A 6 15.94 9.71 1.68
CA SER A 6 15.44 10.77 2.59
C SER A 6 16.08 12.13 2.36
N ARG A 7 17.23 12.22 1.66
CA ARG A 7 17.96 13.48 1.47
C ARG A 7 17.48 14.30 0.29
N ASP A 8 17.14 13.64 -0.80
CA ASP A 8 16.78 14.28 -2.08
C ASP A 8 15.41 13.87 -2.62
N ASN A 9 14.65 13.03 -1.87
CA ASN A 9 13.37 12.47 -2.26
C ASN A 9 13.39 11.69 -3.58
N SER A 10 14.57 11.31 -4.09
CA SER A 10 14.67 10.49 -5.29
C SER A 10 14.12 9.10 -5.06
N ILE A 11 13.38 8.57 -6.03
CA ILE A 11 12.83 7.22 -5.97
C ILE A 11 13.93 6.24 -6.35
N LEU A 12 14.33 5.40 -5.39
CA LEU A 12 15.34 4.37 -5.59
C LEU A 12 14.73 3.07 -6.12
N ALA A 13 13.50 2.75 -5.69
CA ALA A 13 12.77 1.58 -6.16
C ALA A 13 11.27 1.74 -5.95
N ASP A 14 10.47 1.10 -6.82
CA ASP A 14 9.03 0.89 -6.64
C ASP A 14 8.71 -0.61 -6.74
N PHE A 15 8.42 -1.23 -5.60
CA PHE A 15 8.03 -2.63 -5.52
C PHE A 15 6.54 -2.79 -5.82
N ASN A 16 6.23 -3.29 -6.99
CA ASN A 16 4.88 -3.59 -7.46
C ASN A 16 4.62 -5.09 -7.64
N LYS A 17 5.63 -5.93 -7.39
CA LYS A 17 5.56 -7.39 -7.48
C LYS A 17 5.99 -8.02 -6.16
N ASP A 18 5.39 -9.17 -5.85
CA ASP A 18 5.80 -9.97 -4.70
C ASP A 18 7.22 -10.52 -4.92
N ASN A 19 7.96 -10.64 -3.82
CA ASN A 19 9.34 -11.14 -3.79
C ASN A 19 10.36 -10.36 -4.63
N ALA A 20 10.06 -9.12 -5.04
CA ALA A 20 11.03 -8.26 -5.69
C ALA A 20 12.15 -7.88 -4.70
N GLN A 21 13.39 -7.92 -5.18
CA GLN A 21 14.59 -7.60 -4.38
C GLN A 21 15.44 -6.56 -5.11
N ILE A 22 16.03 -5.66 -4.33
CA ILE A 22 16.99 -4.67 -4.82
C ILE A 22 18.09 -4.45 -3.79
N ILE A 23 19.31 -4.30 -4.25
CA ILE A 23 20.43 -3.90 -3.42
C ILE A 23 20.53 -2.37 -3.46
N ILE A 24 20.29 -1.72 -2.32
CA ILE A 24 20.26 -0.26 -2.22
C ILE A 24 21.59 0.28 -1.69
N ALA A 25 22.26 -0.47 -0.81
CA ALA A 25 23.56 -0.09 -0.25
C ALA A 25 24.52 -1.27 -0.36
N ILE A 26 25.75 -0.98 -0.69
CA ILE A 26 26.82 -1.97 -0.83
C ILE A 26 27.79 -1.82 0.35
N GLY A 27 28.15 -2.95 0.95
CA GLY A 27 29.18 -3.00 1.98
C GLY A 27 30.55 -2.63 1.44
N GLY A 28 31.41 -2.12 2.30
CA GLY A 28 32.83 -1.87 1.94
C GLY A 28 33.62 -3.17 1.82
N ASN A 29 34.69 -3.13 1.06
CA ASN A 29 35.61 -4.26 0.98
C ASN A 29 36.36 -4.44 2.32
N GLY A 30 36.57 -5.70 2.70
CA GLY A 30 37.39 -6.03 3.87
C GLY A 30 38.85 -5.60 3.68
N GLY A 31 39.51 -5.25 4.76
CA GLY A 31 40.95 -4.99 4.75
C GLY A 31 41.75 -6.30 4.61
N PHE A 32 43.00 -6.14 4.21
CA PHE A 32 43.94 -7.27 4.15
C PHE A 32 44.47 -7.56 5.55
N GLY A 33 44.28 -8.81 5.99
CA GLY A 33 44.85 -9.32 7.22
C GLY A 33 46.37 -9.54 7.09
N ASN A 34 47.04 -9.76 8.23
CA ASN A 34 48.46 -9.91 8.33
C ASN A 34 49.09 -10.99 7.43
N ALA A 35 48.34 -12.04 7.13
CA ALA A 35 48.79 -13.13 6.26
C ALA A 35 49.23 -12.63 4.86
N ARG A 36 48.60 -11.55 4.35
CA ARG A 36 48.89 -10.99 3.04
C ARG A 36 50.22 -10.21 3.00
N PHE A 37 50.76 -9.83 4.17
CA PHE A 37 51.99 -9.11 4.34
C PHE A 37 53.18 -10.01 4.71
N LYS A 38 53.00 -11.32 4.67
CA LYS A 38 54.10 -12.27 4.89
C LYS A 38 55.17 -12.14 3.82
N THR A 39 56.43 -12.10 4.29
CA THR A 39 57.61 -12.15 3.44
C THR A 39 58.55 -13.26 3.95
N GLN A 40 59.55 -13.65 3.15
CA GLN A 40 60.58 -14.63 3.60
C GLN A 40 61.34 -14.19 4.84
N LYS A 41 61.51 -12.88 5.03
CA LYS A 41 62.22 -12.29 6.20
C LYS A 41 61.29 -12.08 7.40
N ASN A 42 59.98 -11.93 7.17
CA ASN A 42 58.98 -11.72 8.23
C ASN A 42 57.79 -12.61 7.98
N THR A 43 57.77 -13.77 8.62
CA THR A 43 56.72 -14.78 8.47
C THR A 43 55.45 -14.52 9.30
N SER A 44 55.54 -13.60 10.29
CA SER A 44 54.45 -13.21 11.18
C SER A 44 54.35 -11.68 11.33
N PRO A 45 54.02 -10.94 10.25
CA PRO A 45 53.90 -9.51 10.33
C PRO A 45 52.69 -9.11 11.23
N ARG A 46 52.85 -8.01 11.96
CA ARG A 46 51.80 -7.41 12.77
C ARG A 46 51.15 -6.21 12.04
N ILE A 47 51.03 -6.31 10.74
CA ILE A 47 50.48 -5.28 9.85
C ILE A 47 49.20 -5.80 9.25
N ALA A 48 48.15 -4.99 9.27
CA ALA A 48 46.90 -5.21 8.59
C ALA A 48 46.37 -3.89 8.05
N ASN A 49 45.63 -3.92 6.98
CA ASN A 49 44.93 -2.72 6.47
C ASN A 49 43.50 -2.72 6.95
N ASP A 50 42.99 -1.56 7.29
CA ASP A 50 41.56 -1.37 7.57
C ASP A 50 40.74 -1.65 6.34
N GLY A 51 39.51 -2.09 6.55
CA GLY A 51 38.50 -2.25 5.49
C GLY A 51 37.97 -0.89 5.02
N GLN A 52 37.30 -0.92 3.90
CA GLN A 52 36.63 0.26 3.37
C GLN A 52 35.26 0.40 4.07
N LYS A 53 34.84 1.64 4.32
CA LYS A 53 33.49 1.89 4.85
C LYS A 53 32.44 1.53 3.79
N GLY A 54 31.38 0.86 4.20
CA GLY A 54 30.22 0.63 3.36
C GLY A 54 29.43 1.91 3.12
N LEU A 55 28.52 1.84 2.16
CA LEU A 55 27.57 2.92 1.86
C LEU A 55 26.50 2.97 2.94
N ALA A 56 26.27 4.14 3.53
CA ALA A 56 25.16 4.41 4.45
C ALA A 56 24.18 5.36 3.76
N ILE A 57 22.92 4.96 3.70
CA ILE A 57 21.85 5.74 3.07
C ILE A 57 20.67 5.79 4.03
N ASP A 58 20.11 6.97 4.20
CA ASP A 58 18.87 7.18 4.94
C ASP A 58 17.69 6.98 3.96
N LEU A 59 16.78 6.07 4.31
CA LEU A 59 15.68 5.67 3.45
C LEU A 59 14.34 6.06 4.05
N GLU A 60 13.44 6.52 3.19
CA GLU A 60 12.02 6.64 3.48
C GLU A 60 11.27 5.53 2.74
N LEU A 61 10.52 4.74 3.50
CA LEU A 61 9.72 3.63 2.99
C LEU A 61 8.24 4.03 2.97
N GLU A 62 7.68 4.17 1.77
CA GLU A 62 6.26 4.45 1.58
C GLU A 62 5.51 3.17 1.21
N LEU A 63 4.70 2.65 2.14
CA LEU A 63 3.86 1.49 1.86
C LEU A 63 2.58 1.95 1.15
N LYS A 64 2.43 1.57 -0.13
CA LYS A 64 1.28 1.97 -0.97
C LYS A 64 0.04 1.07 -0.84
N ILE A 65 0.06 0.05 -0.01
CA ILE A 65 -1.11 -0.83 0.20
C ILE A 65 -2.05 -0.13 1.18
N ILE A 66 -3.29 0.11 0.75
CA ILE A 66 -4.28 0.76 1.60
C ILE A 66 -5.17 -0.27 2.27
N ALA A 67 -5.68 -1.26 1.52
CA ALA A 67 -6.54 -2.30 2.06
C ALA A 67 -6.52 -3.56 1.19
N ASP A 68 -6.85 -4.69 1.80
CA ASP A 68 -7.06 -5.94 1.08
C ASP A 68 -8.44 -5.96 0.43
N VAL A 69 -9.46 -5.42 1.12
CA VAL A 69 -10.85 -5.34 0.65
C VAL A 69 -11.33 -3.90 0.67
N GLY A 70 -11.84 -3.43 -0.46
CA GLY A 70 -12.48 -2.12 -0.59
C GLY A 70 -14.00 -2.25 -0.55
N LEU A 71 -14.66 -1.54 0.38
CA LEU A 71 -16.12 -1.45 0.42
C LEU A 71 -16.61 -0.39 -0.57
N VAL A 72 -17.47 -0.81 -1.48
CA VAL A 72 -18.08 -0.01 -2.53
C VAL A 72 -19.57 0.08 -2.29
N GLY A 73 -20.15 1.25 -2.28
CA GLY A 73 -21.59 1.44 -2.09
C GLY A 73 -21.94 2.92 -2.00
N PHE A 74 -23.22 3.21 -2.15
CA PHE A 74 -23.75 4.57 -2.05
C PHE A 74 -23.51 5.20 -0.66
N PRO A 75 -23.57 6.53 -0.54
CA PRO A 75 -23.59 7.18 0.75
C PRO A 75 -24.71 6.59 1.63
N ASN A 76 -24.44 6.47 2.92
CA ASN A 76 -25.36 5.92 3.91
C ASN A 76 -25.75 4.44 3.75
N ALA A 77 -25.18 3.69 2.81
CA ALA A 77 -25.38 2.24 2.68
C ALA A 77 -24.80 1.43 3.87
N GLY A 78 -24.30 2.08 4.92
CA GLY A 78 -23.84 1.41 6.12
C GLY A 78 -22.36 1.00 6.14
N LYS A 79 -21.55 1.35 5.13
CA LYS A 79 -20.14 0.95 5.01
C LYS A 79 -19.30 1.23 6.27
N SER A 80 -19.32 2.45 6.75
CA SER A 80 -18.55 2.85 7.93
C SER A 80 -19.07 2.16 9.21
N THR A 81 -20.37 1.93 9.31
CA THR A 81 -20.99 1.17 10.41
C THR A 81 -20.53 -0.28 10.38
N TYR A 82 -20.51 -0.87 9.19
CA TYR A 82 -20.02 -2.23 9.01
C TYR A 82 -18.56 -2.37 9.44
N ILE A 83 -17.67 -1.49 8.96
CA ILE A 83 -16.25 -1.48 9.37
C ILE A 83 -16.13 -1.36 10.89
N SER A 84 -16.90 -0.49 11.53
CA SER A 84 -16.84 -0.30 12.97
C SER A 84 -17.26 -1.54 13.77
N ASN A 85 -18.18 -2.34 13.24
CA ASN A 85 -18.67 -3.54 13.89
C ASN A 85 -17.76 -4.76 13.69
N VAL A 86 -17.14 -4.89 12.52
CA VAL A 86 -16.29 -6.07 12.20
C VAL A 86 -14.82 -5.85 12.55
N SER A 87 -14.39 -4.61 12.76
CA SER A 87 -13.02 -4.30 13.11
C SER A 87 -12.71 -4.64 14.57
N ASN A 88 -11.60 -5.35 14.80
CA ASN A 88 -11.11 -5.69 16.14
C ASN A 88 -10.49 -4.50 16.89
N ALA A 89 -10.24 -3.39 16.20
CA ALA A 89 -9.76 -2.14 16.79
C ALA A 89 -10.67 -1.01 16.33
N LYS A 90 -10.70 0.09 17.08
CA LYS A 90 -11.41 1.30 16.62
C LYS A 90 -10.91 1.65 15.22
N PRO A 91 -11.81 1.83 14.23
CA PRO A 91 -11.43 2.22 12.90
C PRO A 91 -10.52 3.45 12.96
N LYS A 92 -9.40 3.40 12.25
CA LYS A 92 -8.50 4.54 12.16
C LYS A 92 -8.86 5.33 10.91
N ILE A 93 -9.12 6.61 11.11
CA ILE A 93 -9.12 7.57 10.01
C ILE A 93 -7.65 7.76 9.66
N ALA A 94 -7.25 7.35 8.47
CA ALA A 94 -5.86 7.47 8.04
C ALA A 94 -5.71 8.76 7.23
N ASP A 95 -4.86 9.65 7.72
CA ASP A 95 -4.45 10.86 7.01
C ASP A 95 -3.31 10.48 6.05
N TYR A 96 -3.67 10.24 4.80
CA TYR A 96 -2.68 10.02 3.75
C TYR A 96 -2.42 11.35 3.04
N PRO A 97 -1.15 11.76 2.88
CA PRO A 97 -0.77 13.08 2.34
C PRO A 97 -1.26 13.34 0.90
N PHE A 98 -1.91 12.37 0.28
CA PHE A 98 -2.42 12.43 -1.09
C PHE A 98 -3.93 12.18 -1.18
N THR A 99 -4.69 12.18 -0.07
CA THR A 99 -6.14 12.01 -0.05
C THR A 99 -6.81 13.27 0.49
N THR A 100 -7.75 13.81 -0.27
CA THR A 100 -8.64 14.87 0.21
C THR A 100 -9.80 14.34 1.08
N LEU A 101 -10.06 13.03 1.00
CA LEU A 101 -11.05 12.33 1.82
C LEU A 101 -10.32 11.21 2.56
N MET A 102 -10.43 11.24 3.87
CA MET A 102 -9.79 10.26 4.75
C MET A 102 -10.58 8.94 4.74
N PRO A 103 -9.99 7.82 4.26
CA PRO A 103 -10.68 6.55 4.29
C PRO A 103 -10.78 6.02 5.73
N ASN A 104 -11.90 5.41 6.07
CA ASN A 104 -12.03 4.64 7.28
C ASN A 104 -11.42 3.26 7.07
N LEU A 105 -10.41 2.91 7.85
CA LEU A 105 -9.77 1.61 7.80
C LEU A 105 -10.13 0.77 9.01
N GLY A 106 -10.47 -0.49 8.77
CA GLY A 106 -10.72 -1.48 9.80
C GLY A 106 -9.84 -2.71 9.61
N ILE A 107 -9.31 -3.24 10.71
CA ILE A 107 -8.56 -4.50 10.70
C ILE A 107 -9.49 -5.60 11.18
N VAL A 108 -9.78 -6.55 10.31
CA VAL A 108 -10.61 -7.72 10.61
C VAL A 108 -9.71 -8.93 10.84
N LYS A 109 -9.84 -9.54 12.00
CA LYS A 109 -9.15 -10.79 12.32
C LYS A 109 -10.00 -11.97 11.86
N TYR A 110 -9.36 -12.96 11.27
CA TYR A 110 -9.98 -14.23 10.93
C TYR A 110 -9.03 -15.39 11.22
N GLY A 111 -9.56 -16.48 11.73
CA GLY A 111 -8.73 -17.63 12.12
C GLY A 111 -7.66 -17.31 13.15
N ASN A 112 -6.65 -18.15 13.22
CA ASN A 112 -5.53 -17.99 14.14
C ASN A 112 -4.44 -17.11 13.51
N PHE A 113 -4.19 -15.94 14.10
CA PHE A 113 -3.13 -15.00 13.72
C PHE A 113 -3.22 -14.38 12.30
N GLN A 114 -4.39 -14.47 11.65
CA GLN A 114 -4.62 -13.86 10.35
C GLN A 114 -5.53 -12.64 10.46
N SER A 115 -5.25 -11.64 9.64
CA SER A 115 -6.08 -10.44 9.54
C SER A 115 -6.00 -9.86 8.13
N PHE A 116 -7.04 -9.13 7.75
CA PHE A 116 -7.06 -8.33 6.53
C PHE A 116 -7.57 -6.92 6.83
N VAL A 117 -7.24 -5.98 5.96
CA VAL A 117 -7.63 -4.59 6.08
C VAL A 117 -8.83 -4.31 5.18
N LEU A 118 -9.90 -3.79 5.78
CA LEU A 118 -11.05 -3.21 5.09
C LEU A 118 -10.87 -1.71 4.95
N ALA A 119 -11.19 -1.16 3.79
CA ALA A 119 -11.28 0.29 3.58
C ALA A 119 -12.68 0.68 3.11
N ASP A 120 -13.26 1.70 3.74
CA ASP A 120 -14.39 2.42 3.16
C ASP A 120 -13.88 3.24 1.97
N ILE A 121 -14.53 3.07 0.82
CA ILE A 121 -14.26 3.85 -0.38
C ILE A 121 -15.28 4.99 -0.43
N PRO A 122 -15.01 6.16 0.19
CA PRO A 122 -15.89 7.31 0.09
C PRO A 122 -15.80 7.90 -1.32
N GLY A 123 -16.87 8.48 -1.81
CA GLY A 123 -16.84 9.30 -3.03
C GLY A 123 -17.41 8.67 -4.29
N LEU A 124 -17.99 7.46 -4.23
CA LEU A 124 -18.93 7.01 -5.25
C LEU A 124 -20.28 7.70 -4.98
N ILE A 125 -20.43 8.90 -5.51
CA ILE A 125 -21.66 9.69 -5.44
C ILE A 125 -22.12 9.89 -6.87
N HIS A 126 -23.41 9.75 -7.15
CA HIS A 126 -24.03 10.12 -8.42
C HIS A 126 -23.45 11.43 -8.97
N GLY A 127 -22.69 11.34 -10.06
CA GLY A 127 -22.10 12.52 -10.73
C GLY A 127 -20.73 12.97 -10.21
N ALA A 128 -20.05 12.25 -9.31
CA ALA A 128 -18.70 12.60 -8.85
C ALA A 128 -17.65 12.58 -10.00
N SER A 129 -17.92 11.82 -11.07
CA SER A 129 -17.11 11.84 -12.30
C SER A 129 -17.13 13.22 -13.02
N LYS A 130 -18.12 14.07 -12.74
CA LYS A 130 -18.24 15.42 -13.32
C LYS A 130 -17.51 16.50 -12.51
N VAL A 131 -17.11 16.22 -11.27
CA VAL A 131 -16.33 17.15 -10.45
C VAL A 131 -14.84 16.88 -10.67
N LYS A 132 -14.24 17.62 -11.59
CA LYS A 132 -12.80 17.58 -11.86
C LYS A 132 -12.01 17.79 -10.57
N GLY A 133 -11.29 16.77 -10.11
CA GLY A 133 -10.23 16.88 -9.11
C GLY A 133 -10.38 16.07 -7.82
N LEU A 134 -11.59 15.82 -7.31
CA LEU A 134 -11.78 15.10 -6.03
C LEU A 134 -11.85 13.58 -6.18
N GLY A 135 -12.42 13.08 -7.27
CA GLY A 135 -12.59 11.64 -7.49
C GLY A 135 -11.31 10.92 -7.93
N SER A 136 -10.47 11.55 -8.75
CA SER A 136 -9.35 10.86 -9.41
C SER A 136 -8.17 10.52 -8.48
N GLN A 137 -7.96 11.25 -7.40
CA GLN A 137 -6.88 10.96 -6.46
C GLN A 137 -7.27 9.84 -5.50
N PHE A 138 -8.51 9.85 -5.03
CA PHE A 138 -9.01 8.85 -4.09
C PHE A 138 -9.20 7.48 -4.74
N LEU A 139 -9.70 7.44 -5.96
CA LEU A 139 -9.91 6.19 -6.70
C LEU A 139 -8.61 5.49 -7.11
N ARG A 140 -7.46 6.19 -7.11
CA ARG A 140 -6.14 5.55 -7.16
C ARG A 140 -5.87 4.64 -5.96
N HIS A 141 -6.59 4.80 -4.86
CA HIS A 141 -6.47 3.94 -3.68
C HIS A 141 -7.30 2.67 -3.81
N VAL A 142 -8.45 2.76 -4.48
CA VAL A 142 -9.26 1.60 -4.87
C VAL A 142 -8.47 0.69 -5.81
N GLU A 143 -7.66 1.27 -6.68
CA GLU A 143 -6.75 0.53 -7.57
C GLU A 143 -5.76 -0.37 -6.83
N ARG A 144 -5.68 -0.27 -5.50
CA ARG A 144 -4.74 -1.03 -4.67
C ARG A 144 -5.42 -2.01 -3.72
N THR A 145 -6.72 -2.18 -3.82
CA THR A 145 -7.43 -3.24 -3.11
C THR A 145 -7.36 -4.54 -3.91
N LYS A 146 -7.34 -5.68 -3.25
CA LYS A 146 -7.30 -7.00 -3.89
C LYS A 146 -8.70 -7.47 -4.29
N VAL A 147 -9.69 -7.15 -3.47
CA VAL A 147 -11.09 -7.58 -3.60
C VAL A 147 -11.98 -6.36 -3.44
N LEU A 148 -13.09 -6.31 -4.17
CA LEU A 148 -14.15 -5.33 -3.98
C LEU A 148 -15.35 -5.97 -3.30
N ALA A 149 -15.89 -5.33 -2.27
CA ALA A 149 -17.14 -5.74 -1.63
C ALA A 149 -18.19 -4.67 -1.86
N TYR A 150 -19.22 -5.02 -2.63
CA TYR A 150 -20.36 -4.15 -2.88
C TYR A 150 -21.31 -4.20 -1.69
N MET A 151 -21.68 -3.05 -1.18
CA MET A 151 -22.66 -2.90 -0.12
C MET A 151 -23.85 -2.09 -0.64
N LEU A 152 -24.99 -2.74 -0.73
CA LEU A 152 -26.24 -2.16 -1.22
C LEU A 152 -27.24 -2.04 -0.08
N ASP A 153 -28.11 -1.03 -0.18
CA ASP A 153 -29.21 -0.86 0.75
C ASP A 153 -30.35 -1.80 0.36
N ALA A 154 -30.71 -2.71 1.26
CA ALA A 154 -31.81 -3.66 1.02
C ALA A 154 -33.19 -2.98 0.96
N THR A 155 -33.30 -1.72 1.35
CA THR A 155 -34.53 -0.92 1.29
C THR A 155 -34.67 -0.13 -0.02
N SER A 156 -33.67 -0.21 -0.92
CA SER A 156 -33.74 0.41 -2.24
C SER A 156 -34.87 -0.18 -3.09
N GLU A 157 -35.52 0.65 -3.90
CA GLU A 157 -36.56 0.23 -4.83
C GLU A 157 -36.06 -0.71 -5.92
N ASP A 158 -34.79 -0.51 -6.38
CA ASP A 158 -34.13 -1.37 -7.37
C ASP A 158 -32.66 -1.59 -7.03
N ILE A 159 -32.40 -2.68 -6.30
CA ILE A 159 -31.04 -3.07 -5.87
C ILE A 159 -30.16 -3.44 -7.07
N LEU A 160 -30.73 -3.98 -8.16
CA LEU A 160 -29.96 -4.37 -9.34
C LEU A 160 -29.54 -3.15 -10.14
N GLU A 161 -30.38 -2.13 -10.24
CA GLU A 161 -30.03 -0.85 -10.86
C GLU A 161 -28.96 -0.14 -10.05
N ASP A 162 -29.05 -0.16 -8.72
CA ASP A 162 -28.03 0.38 -7.82
C ASP A 162 -26.66 -0.30 -8.06
N LEU A 163 -26.64 -1.63 -8.15
CA LEU A 163 -25.43 -2.38 -8.44
C LEU A 163 -24.84 -2.03 -9.81
N HIS A 164 -25.72 -1.92 -10.82
CA HIS A 164 -25.31 -1.54 -12.18
C HIS A 164 -24.70 -0.16 -12.20
N THR A 165 -25.32 0.80 -11.54
CA THR A 165 -24.84 2.17 -11.43
C THR A 165 -23.45 2.24 -10.76
N LEU A 166 -23.26 1.52 -9.64
CA LEU A 166 -21.96 1.45 -8.98
C LEU A 166 -20.87 0.85 -9.88
N LYS A 167 -21.20 -0.20 -10.63
CA LYS A 167 -20.27 -0.81 -11.58
C LYS A 167 -19.92 0.12 -12.74
N GLU A 168 -20.87 0.85 -13.28
CA GLU A 168 -20.61 1.84 -14.33
C GLU A 168 -19.78 3.02 -13.83
N GLU A 169 -19.99 3.50 -12.61
CA GLU A 169 -19.14 4.53 -12.00
C GLU A 169 -17.70 4.05 -11.82
N LEU A 170 -17.50 2.82 -11.34
CA LEU A 170 -16.17 2.21 -11.24
C LEU A 170 -15.51 2.08 -12.61
N LYS A 171 -16.27 1.66 -13.63
CA LYS A 171 -15.79 1.50 -15.01
C LYS A 171 -15.36 2.82 -15.63
N GLN A 172 -16.17 3.87 -15.45
CA GLN A 172 -15.84 5.21 -15.95
C GLN A 172 -14.56 5.73 -15.32
N HIS A 173 -14.29 5.32 -14.09
CA HIS A 173 -13.09 5.74 -13.39
C HIS A 173 -11.87 4.91 -13.80
N ASN A 174 -11.94 3.59 -13.65
CA ASN A 174 -10.91 2.65 -14.09
C ASN A 174 -11.51 1.29 -14.43
N PRO A 175 -11.59 0.94 -15.73
CA PRO A 175 -12.14 -0.34 -16.17
C PRO A 175 -11.49 -1.57 -15.55
N THR A 176 -10.21 -1.47 -15.13
CA THR A 176 -9.50 -2.60 -14.52
C THR A 176 -10.05 -3.01 -13.15
N LEU A 177 -10.82 -2.14 -12.49
CA LEU A 177 -11.47 -2.46 -11.22
C LEU A 177 -12.54 -3.54 -11.37
N LEU A 178 -13.24 -3.56 -12.52
CA LEU A 178 -14.27 -4.56 -12.78
C LEU A 178 -13.71 -5.98 -13.00
N SER A 179 -12.43 -6.11 -13.33
CA SER A 179 -11.78 -7.42 -13.49
C SER A 179 -11.34 -8.05 -12.15
N ARG A 180 -11.48 -7.34 -11.04
CA ARG A 180 -11.10 -7.85 -9.72
C ARG A 180 -12.16 -8.80 -9.16
N PRO A 181 -11.74 -9.74 -8.31
CA PRO A 181 -12.66 -10.51 -7.51
C PRO A 181 -13.61 -9.59 -6.75
N SER A 182 -14.90 -9.88 -6.77
CA SER A 182 -15.89 -9.07 -6.07
C SER A 182 -16.92 -9.93 -5.36
N ILE A 183 -17.44 -9.43 -4.25
CA ILE A 183 -18.51 -10.01 -3.45
C ILE A 183 -19.62 -8.97 -3.29
N LEU A 184 -20.84 -9.44 -3.09
CA LEU A 184 -22.04 -8.66 -2.82
C LEU A 184 -22.55 -8.99 -1.42
#